data_47855af85bd443d80f52fcfb19d8e39e
#
_entry.id   47855af85bd443d80f52fcfb19d8e39e
#
_cell.length_a   1.000
_cell.length_b   1.000
_cell.length_c   1.000
_cell.angle_alpha   90.00
_cell.angle_beta   90.00
_cell.angle_gamma   90.00
#
_symmetry.space_group_name_H-M   'P 1'
#
loop_
_entity.id
_entity.type
_entity.pdbx_description
1 polymer ?
#
loop_
_entity_poly.entity_id
_entity_poly.type
_entity_poly.pdbx_seq_one_letter_code
_entity_poly.pdbx_strand_id
1 'polypeptide(L)'
;MKLEQLRKHWDAFGKVDPLWAICTDADHKNGRWDLAEFLQTGRDEVAELMDHLGQLRLDFPKREALDFGCGIGRLTQALCVYFESCVGVDIAPSMIEQARRLNEHGDRCSYQVNDAADLSLFPPSSFDFVLSLITLQHMEPKYSKRYIAEFLRVLRPGGVTVFQVPWGLEIKPAADLPDGAWSARLEVEDIPERLEAKEAVPVSVRVRNASAVTWPHTATIRVGNHWLDRNGRTVVQDDARAAISRDVAPGGETSVILRITPPR
;
A
#
# COMPACT_ATOMS: atom_id res chain seq x y z
N MET A 1 -2.93 8.09 7.64
CA MET A 1 -4.33 7.77 7.23
C MET A 1 -5.02 7.03 8.36
N LYS A 2 -6.29 7.33 8.66
CA LYS A 2 -7.08 6.59 9.67
C LYS A 2 -7.36 5.17 9.16
N LEU A 3 -7.48 4.19 10.06
CA LEU A 3 -7.65 2.77 9.67
C LEU A 3 -8.86 2.51 8.78
N GLU A 4 -9.99 3.18 9.03
CA GLU A 4 -11.18 3.03 8.19
C GLU A 4 -10.96 3.52 6.75
N GLN A 5 -10.23 4.63 6.57
CA GLN A 5 -9.86 5.13 5.24
C GLN A 5 -8.85 4.19 4.57
N LEU A 6 -7.87 3.71 5.33
CA LEU A 6 -6.89 2.73 4.87
C LEU A 6 -7.59 1.47 4.34
N ARG A 7 -8.52 0.92 5.12
CA ARG A 7 -9.32 -0.24 4.73
C ARG A 7 -10.07 -0.01 3.42
N LYS A 8 -10.79 1.12 3.30
CA LYS A 8 -11.54 1.45 2.08
C LYS A 8 -10.64 1.54 0.85
N HIS A 9 -9.47 2.15 0.99
CA HIS A 9 -8.52 2.30 -0.11
C HIS A 9 -7.93 0.96 -0.55
N TRP A 10 -7.42 0.16 0.39
CA TRP A 10 -6.83 -1.14 0.06
C TRP A 10 -7.86 -2.16 -0.42
N ASP A 11 -9.09 -2.10 0.10
CA ASP A 11 -10.20 -2.93 -0.40
C ASP A 11 -10.58 -2.54 -1.84
N ALA A 12 -10.50 -1.28 -2.21
CA ALA A 12 -10.69 -0.82 -3.59
C ALA A 12 -9.53 -1.29 -4.50
N PHE A 13 -8.28 -1.17 -4.08
CA PHE A 13 -7.12 -1.69 -4.81
C PHE A 13 -7.20 -3.19 -5.04
N GLY A 14 -7.59 -3.96 -4.02
CA GLY A 14 -7.79 -5.40 -4.14
C GLY A 14 -8.83 -5.81 -5.18
N LYS A 15 -9.76 -4.93 -5.53
CA LYS A 15 -10.79 -5.19 -6.56
C LYS A 15 -10.36 -4.78 -7.97
N VAL A 16 -9.43 -3.85 -8.10
CA VAL A 16 -9.06 -3.24 -9.39
C VAL A 16 -7.75 -3.81 -9.94
N ASP A 17 -6.66 -3.69 -9.20
CA ASP A 17 -5.34 -4.16 -9.61
C ASP A 17 -4.49 -4.49 -8.36
N PRO A 18 -4.76 -5.60 -7.69
CA PRO A 18 -4.13 -5.93 -6.42
C PRO A 18 -2.63 -6.19 -6.53
N LEU A 19 -2.16 -6.77 -7.62
CA LEU A 19 -0.75 -7.10 -7.80
C LEU A 19 0.08 -5.82 -7.93
N TRP A 20 -0.40 -4.90 -8.76
CA TRP A 20 0.28 -3.63 -8.94
C TRP A 20 0.21 -2.75 -7.68
N ALA A 21 -0.90 -2.79 -6.94
CA ALA A 21 -1.02 -2.03 -5.69
C ALA A 21 0.01 -2.48 -4.63
N ILE A 22 0.37 -3.77 -4.63
CA ILE A 22 1.36 -4.34 -3.71
C ILE A 22 2.79 -4.08 -4.22
N CYS A 23 3.05 -4.35 -5.50
CA CYS A 23 4.36 -4.13 -6.13
C CYS A 23 4.20 -3.10 -7.26
N THR A 24 4.32 -1.81 -6.91
CA THR A 24 4.18 -0.71 -7.86
C THR A 24 5.38 -0.63 -8.78
N ASP A 25 5.18 -1.14 -10.00
CA ASP A 25 6.11 -1.05 -11.11
C ASP A 25 5.39 -0.45 -12.32
N ALA A 26 6.04 0.50 -13.02
CA ALA A 26 5.42 1.22 -14.13
C ALA A 26 5.05 0.30 -15.29
N ASP A 27 5.85 -0.72 -15.55
CA ASP A 27 5.65 -1.63 -16.68
C ASP A 27 4.55 -2.67 -16.40
N HIS A 28 4.25 -2.92 -15.13
CA HIS A 28 3.27 -3.92 -14.69
C HIS A 28 1.90 -3.34 -14.31
N LYS A 29 1.67 -2.04 -14.47
CA LYS A 29 0.40 -1.37 -14.17
C LYS A 29 -0.74 -1.85 -15.07
N ASN A 30 -1.97 -1.75 -14.57
CA ASN A 30 -3.21 -2.10 -15.28
C ASN A 30 -3.34 -3.60 -15.59
N GLY A 31 -3.09 -4.44 -14.59
CA GLY A 31 -3.26 -5.88 -14.67
C GLY A 31 -2.22 -6.58 -15.58
N ARG A 32 -1.04 -6.01 -15.72
CA ARG A 32 0.04 -6.58 -16.55
C ARG A 32 0.95 -7.54 -15.80
N TRP A 33 0.85 -7.61 -14.48
CA TRP A 33 1.60 -8.59 -13.71
C TRP A 33 1.18 -10.00 -14.13
N ASP A 34 2.15 -10.83 -14.51
CA ASP A 34 1.97 -12.27 -14.49
C ASP A 34 1.96 -12.76 -13.04
N LEU A 35 1.00 -13.63 -12.68
CA LEU A 35 0.84 -14.07 -11.30
C LEU A 35 2.05 -14.88 -10.81
N ALA A 36 2.63 -15.72 -11.66
CA ALA A 36 3.78 -16.55 -11.27
C ALA A 36 5.02 -15.69 -11.06
N GLU A 37 5.24 -14.68 -11.91
CA GLU A 37 6.29 -13.70 -11.76
C GLU A 37 6.11 -12.89 -10.47
N PHE A 38 4.90 -12.39 -10.21
CA PHE A 38 4.60 -11.66 -8.99
C PHE A 38 4.86 -12.50 -7.73
N LEU A 39 4.42 -13.76 -7.69
CA LEU A 39 4.70 -14.66 -6.57
C LEU A 39 6.18 -14.98 -6.44
N GLN A 40 6.92 -15.04 -7.57
CA GLN A 40 8.37 -15.25 -7.55
C GLN A 40 9.09 -14.11 -6.84
N THR A 41 8.68 -12.85 -7.06
CA THR A 41 9.28 -11.73 -6.32
C THR A 41 9.16 -11.90 -4.80
N GLY A 42 8.06 -12.48 -4.32
CA GLY A 42 7.88 -12.79 -2.90
C GLY A 42 8.83 -13.89 -2.39
N ARG A 43 9.04 -14.93 -3.20
CA ARG A 43 9.99 -15.99 -2.86
C ARG A 43 11.43 -15.47 -2.78
N ASP A 44 11.81 -14.63 -3.73
CA ASP A 44 13.16 -14.05 -3.79
C ASP A 44 13.38 -13.10 -2.59
N GLU A 45 12.41 -12.25 -2.27
CA GLU A 45 12.50 -11.30 -1.15
C GLU A 45 12.58 -12.02 0.21
N VAL A 46 11.78 -13.09 0.41
CA VAL A 46 11.84 -13.87 1.66
C VAL A 46 13.14 -14.67 1.73
N ALA A 47 13.63 -15.22 0.61
CA ALA A 47 14.90 -15.94 0.59
C ALA A 47 16.07 -15.01 0.98
N GLU A 48 16.15 -13.83 0.38
CA GLU A 48 17.16 -12.82 0.72
C GLU A 48 17.09 -12.41 2.20
N LEU A 49 15.87 -12.20 2.71
CA LEU A 49 15.64 -11.88 4.12
C LEU A 49 16.15 -13.00 5.04
N MET A 50 15.80 -14.26 4.75
CA MET A 50 16.19 -15.39 5.58
C MET A 50 17.70 -15.62 5.55
N ASP A 51 18.34 -15.43 4.41
CA ASP A 51 19.79 -15.46 4.27
C ASP A 51 20.47 -14.35 5.10
N HIS A 52 19.90 -13.13 5.07
CA HIS A 52 20.41 -12.03 5.87
C HIS A 52 20.32 -12.31 7.38
N LEU A 53 19.17 -12.85 7.85
CA LEU A 53 19.02 -13.26 9.25
C LEU A 53 20.01 -14.34 9.65
N GLY A 54 20.32 -15.26 8.74
CA GLY A 54 21.37 -16.29 8.90
C GLY A 54 22.77 -15.68 9.05
N GLN A 55 23.10 -14.68 8.23
CA GLN A 55 24.37 -13.94 8.32
C GLN A 55 24.50 -13.20 9.66
N LEU A 56 23.40 -12.68 10.22
CA LEU A 56 23.33 -12.08 11.54
C LEU A 56 23.40 -13.12 12.68
N ARG A 57 23.49 -14.43 12.34
CA ARG A 57 23.49 -15.55 13.28
C ARG A 57 22.29 -15.56 14.23
N LEU A 58 21.13 -15.10 13.76
CA LEU A 58 19.88 -15.18 14.50
C LEU A 58 19.30 -16.57 14.36
N ASP A 59 19.40 -17.35 15.42
CA ASP A 59 18.79 -18.70 15.52
C ASP A 59 17.50 -18.59 16.31
N PHE A 60 16.37 -18.98 15.71
CA PHE A 60 15.05 -18.96 16.31
C PHE A 60 14.17 -20.09 15.75
N PRO A 61 13.17 -20.55 16.52
CA PRO A 61 12.25 -21.60 16.07
C PRO A 61 11.50 -21.16 14.81
N LYS A 62 11.24 -22.09 13.90
CA LYS A 62 10.57 -21.84 12.61
C LYS A 62 9.22 -22.58 12.54
N ARG A 63 8.44 -22.53 13.62
CA ARG A 63 7.14 -23.18 13.68
C ARG A 63 6.04 -22.30 13.07
N GLU A 64 5.83 -21.10 13.61
CA GLU A 64 4.71 -20.25 13.23
C GLU A 64 5.18 -18.83 12.87
N ALA A 65 4.80 -18.37 11.68
CA ALA A 65 5.07 -17.02 11.20
C ALA A 65 3.78 -16.22 10.99
N LEU A 66 3.85 -14.92 11.29
CA LEU A 66 2.81 -13.93 10.97
C LEU A 66 3.33 -12.98 9.89
N ASP A 67 2.55 -12.79 8.83
CA ASP A 67 2.74 -11.76 7.82
C ASP A 67 1.68 -10.66 7.99
N PHE A 68 2.09 -9.50 8.50
CA PHE A 68 1.19 -8.37 8.77
C PHE A 68 1.14 -7.39 7.61
N GLY A 69 -0.05 -7.22 7.02
CA GLY A 69 -0.27 -6.50 5.77
C GLY A 69 0.02 -7.38 4.56
N CYS A 70 -0.45 -8.62 4.60
CA CYS A 70 -0.09 -9.67 3.66
C CYS A 70 -0.59 -9.45 2.23
N GLY A 71 -1.53 -8.52 2.01
CA GLY A 71 -2.17 -8.34 0.71
C GLY A 71 -2.79 -9.64 0.21
N ILE A 72 -2.42 -10.06 -1.00
CA ILE A 72 -2.88 -11.33 -1.59
C ILE A 72 -1.99 -12.54 -1.23
N GLY A 73 -1.13 -12.42 -0.22
CA GLY A 73 -0.36 -13.54 0.33
C GLY A 73 0.99 -13.81 -0.34
N ARG A 74 1.55 -12.85 -1.06
CA ARG A 74 2.84 -12.98 -1.76
C ARG A 74 3.98 -13.42 -0.83
N LEU A 75 4.16 -12.72 0.29
CA LEU A 75 5.19 -13.04 1.29
C LEU A 75 4.74 -14.17 2.20
N THR A 76 3.45 -14.25 2.55
CA THR A 76 2.92 -15.32 3.42
C THR A 76 3.20 -16.70 2.85
N GLN A 77 2.95 -16.90 1.55
CA GLN A 77 3.21 -18.18 0.89
C GLN A 77 4.72 -18.49 0.81
N ALA A 78 5.54 -17.48 0.56
CA ALA A 78 7.00 -17.63 0.55
C ALA A 78 7.55 -18.03 1.93
N LEU A 79 6.98 -17.51 3.02
CA LEU A 79 7.34 -17.90 4.39
C LEU A 79 7.03 -19.38 4.68
N CYS A 80 6.02 -19.99 4.03
CA CYS A 80 5.71 -21.40 4.20
C CYS A 80 6.82 -22.36 3.73
N VAL A 81 7.83 -21.87 3.02
CA VAL A 81 9.04 -22.65 2.69
C VAL A 81 9.94 -22.83 3.91
N TYR A 82 9.90 -21.85 4.84
CA TYR A 82 10.81 -21.76 5.98
C TYR A 82 10.14 -22.11 7.31
N PHE A 83 8.81 -21.96 7.40
CA PHE A 83 8.03 -22.16 8.64
C PHE A 83 7.02 -23.30 8.47
N GLU A 84 6.71 -23.98 9.56
CA GLU A 84 5.73 -25.08 9.58
C GLU A 84 4.33 -24.58 9.24
N SER A 85 3.95 -23.40 9.75
CA SER A 85 2.71 -22.72 9.41
C SER A 85 2.87 -21.20 9.33
N CYS A 86 2.03 -20.56 8.51
CA CYS A 86 2.05 -19.13 8.29
C CYS A 86 0.63 -18.55 8.34
N VAL A 87 0.49 -17.40 8.96
CA VAL A 87 -0.77 -16.65 9.00
C VAL A 87 -0.55 -15.29 8.36
N GLY A 88 -1.31 -14.97 7.33
CA GLY A 88 -1.38 -13.65 6.74
C GLY A 88 -2.55 -12.85 7.30
N VAL A 89 -2.33 -11.60 7.67
CA VAL A 89 -3.41 -10.68 8.04
C VAL A 89 -3.36 -9.41 7.21
N ASP A 90 -4.52 -8.96 6.78
CA ASP A 90 -4.66 -7.68 6.07
C ASP A 90 -5.95 -6.98 6.50
N ILE A 91 -5.98 -5.66 6.35
CA ILE A 91 -7.16 -4.84 6.66
C ILE A 91 -8.23 -4.92 5.57
N ALA A 92 -7.87 -5.30 4.34
CA ALA A 92 -8.72 -5.31 3.16
C ALA A 92 -9.34 -6.69 2.91
N PRO A 93 -10.68 -6.85 3.05
CA PRO A 93 -11.35 -8.13 2.78
C PRO A 93 -11.11 -8.67 1.38
N SER A 94 -11.07 -7.81 0.36
CA SER A 94 -10.84 -8.21 -1.04
C SER A 94 -9.43 -8.79 -1.27
N MET A 95 -8.42 -8.29 -0.55
CA MET A 95 -7.08 -8.86 -0.57
C MET A 95 -7.06 -10.25 0.06
N ILE A 96 -7.66 -10.41 1.23
CA ILE A 96 -7.75 -11.71 1.94
C ILE A 96 -8.55 -12.75 1.13
N GLU A 97 -9.61 -12.34 0.46
CA GLU A 97 -10.36 -13.25 -0.41
C GLU A 97 -9.48 -13.79 -1.54
N GLN A 98 -8.67 -12.94 -2.15
CA GLN A 98 -7.72 -13.36 -3.19
C GLN A 98 -6.59 -14.21 -2.63
N ALA A 99 -6.01 -13.84 -1.47
CA ALA A 99 -4.99 -14.62 -0.80
C ALA A 99 -5.46 -16.06 -0.53
N ARG A 100 -6.71 -16.24 -0.08
CA ARG A 100 -7.30 -17.56 0.12
C ARG A 100 -7.47 -18.36 -1.18
N ARG A 101 -7.85 -17.69 -2.28
CA ARG A 101 -7.99 -18.34 -3.59
C ARG A 101 -6.66 -18.75 -4.20
N LEU A 102 -5.61 -17.97 -3.93
CA LEU A 102 -4.26 -18.18 -4.48
C LEU A 102 -3.38 -19.06 -3.58
N ASN A 103 -3.91 -19.55 -2.46
CA ASN A 103 -3.14 -20.35 -1.50
C ASN A 103 -2.79 -21.72 -2.08
N GLU A 104 -1.50 -21.99 -2.25
CA GLU A 104 -0.94 -23.26 -2.73
C GLU A 104 -0.44 -24.17 -1.60
N HIS A 105 -0.49 -23.72 -0.33
CA HIS A 105 0.08 -24.43 0.83
C HIS A 105 -0.98 -25.11 1.73
N GLY A 106 -2.25 -25.09 1.33
CA GLY A 106 -3.34 -25.70 2.09
C GLY A 106 -3.45 -25.12 3.51
N ASP A 107 -3.63 -26.01 4.49
CA ASP A 107 -3.84 -25.62 5.91
C ASP A 107 -2.58 -25.02 6.56
N ARG A 108 -1.42 -25.17 5.94
CA ARG A 108 -0.18 -24.55 6.44
C ARG A 108 -0.15 -23.03 6.27
N CYS A 109 -1.00 -22.50 5.41
CA CYS A 109 -1.07 -21.07 5.10
C CYS A 109 -2.52 -20.62 5.28
N SER A 110 -2.77 -19.72 6.21
CA SER A 110 -4.10 -19.21 6.49
C SER A 110 -4.15 -17.68 6.43
N TYR A 111 -5.35 -17.11 6.22
CA TYR A 111 -5.52 -15.69 6.01
C TYR A 111 -6.73 -15.15 6.79
N GLN A 112 -6.54 -14.01 7.47
CA GLN A 112 -7.58 -13.39 8.27
C GLN A 112 -7.66 -11.88 8.02
N VAL A 113 -8.87 -11.32 8.03
CA VAL A 113 -9.06 -9.86 8.03
C VAL A 113 -8.81 -9.33 9.43
N ASN A 114 -7.98 -8.30 9.55
CA ASN A 114 -7.77 -7.56 10.79
C ASN A 114 -8.08 -6.07 10.57
N ASP A 115 -9.25 -5.63 10.95
CA ASP A 115 -9.68 -4.22 10.89
C ASP A 115 -9.60 -3.51 12.26
N ALA A 116 -9.13 -4.21 13.30
CA ALA A 116 -8.84 -3.63 14.61
C ALA A 116 -7.55 -2.82 14.59
N ALA A 117 -7.37 -1.95 15.59
CA ALA A 117 -6.14 -1.18 15.75
C ALA A 117 -5.04 -1.95 16.52
N ASP A 118 -5.18 -3.25 16.68
CA ASP A 118 -4.28 -4.17 17.40
C ASP A 118 -4.32 -5.57 16.80
N LEU A 119 -3.62 -6.51 17.40
CA LEU A 119 -3.62 -7.93 17.05
C LEU A 119 -4.31 -8.79 18.12
N SER A 120 -5.39 -8.30 18.71
CA SER A 120 -6.15 -9.02 19.75
C SER A 120 -6.75 -10.35 19.28
N LEU A 121 -6.82 -10.57 17.96
CA LEU A 121 -7.18 -11.86 17.37
C LEU A 121 -6.14 -12.97 17.65
N PHE A 122 -4.93 -12.62 18.12
CA PHE A 122 -3.90 -13.58 18.51
C PHE A 122 -3.54 -13.45 19.99
N PRO A 123 -3.42 -14.56 20.71
CA PRO A 123 -2.89 -14.58 22.07
C PRO A 123 -1.44 -14.04 22.13
N PRO A 124 -0.96 -13.62 23.29
CA PRO A 124 0.48 -13.38 23.48
C PRO A 124 1.31 -14.64 23.18
N SER A 125 2.53 -14.46 22.69
CA SER A 125 3.48 -15.55 22.43
C SER A 125 2.93 -16.62 21.47
N SER A 126 2.31 -16.19 20.37
CA SER A 126 1.72 -17.07 19.35
C SER A 126 2.70 -17.40 18.22
N PHE A 127 3.64 -16.51 17.90
CA PHE A 127 4.49 -16.62 16.71
C PHE A 127 5.97 -16.67 17.08
N ASP A 128 6.74 -17.40 16.28
CA ASP A 128 8.21 -17.40 16.33
C ASP A 128 8.80 -16.30 15.44
N PHE A 129 8.03 -15.87 14.43
CA PHE A 129 8.44 -14.83 13.49
C PHE A 129 7.26 -13.90 13.12
N VAL A 130 7.53 -12.59 13.05
CA VAL A 130 6.56 -11.60 12.57
C VAL A 130 7.22 -10.77 11.48
N LEU A 131 6.60 -10.74 10.30
CA LEU A 131 7.02 -9.94 9.14
C LEU A 131 6.01 -8.84 8.86
N SER A 132 6.49 -7.64 8.54
CA SER A 132 5.65 -6.54 8.02
C SER A 132 6.47 -5.65 7.09
N LEU A 133 6.33 -5.85 5.79
CA LEU A 133 7.01 -5.03 4.78
C LEU A 133 6.00 -4.15 4.04
N ILE A 134 6.42 -2.93 3.69
CA ILE A 134 5.64 -1.95 2.90
C ILE A 134 4.23 -1.68 3.47
N THR A 135 4.00 -1.87 4.78
CA THR A 135 2.68 -1.78 5.41
C THR A 135 2.56 -0.60 6.37
N LEU A 136 3.49 -0.49 7.33
CA LEU A 136 3.39 0.47 8.43
C LEU A 136 3.47 1.94 7.95
N GLN A 137 4.05 2.21 6.79
CA GLN A 137 4.15 3.54 6.21
C GLN A 137 2.81 4.11 5.71
N HIS A 138 1.80 3.28 5.50
CA HIS A 138 0.50 3.70 4.96
C HIS A 138 -0.48 4.18 6.03
N MET A 139 -0.16 3.98 7.30
CA MET A 139 -1.02 4.36 8.42
C MET A 139 -0.43 5.52 9.23
N GLU A 140 -1.27 6.16 10.06
CA GLU A 140 -0.79 7.19 10.99
C GLU A 140 0.22 6.59 11.98
N PRO A 141 1.27 7.33 12.36
CA PRO A 141 2.33 6.83 13.26
C PRO A 141 1.83 6.23 14.58
N LYS A 142 0.68 6.68 15.10
CA LYS A 142 0.09 6.13 16.32
C LYS A 142 -0.32 4.66 16.16
N TYR A 143 -0.81 4.29 14.97
CA TYR A 143 -1.17 2.89 14.68
C TYR A 143 0.07 2.04 14.44
N SER A 144 1.05 2.54 13.67
CA SER A 144 2.32 1.84 13.45
C SER A 144 3.03 1.53 14.76
N LYS A 145 3.10 2.51 15.69
CA LYS A 145 3.66 2.31 17.03
C LYS A 145 2.91 1.25 17.82
N ARG A 146 1.57 1.26 17.75
CA ARG A 146 0.74 0.27 18.45
C ARG A 146 0.96 -1.13 17.88
N TYR A 147 0.98 -1.28 16.56
CA TYR A 147 1.25 -2.57 15.93
C TYR A 147 2.66 -3.10 16.21
N ILE A 148 3.68 -2.24 16.27
CA ILE A 148 5.03 -2.67 16.69
C ILE A 148 5.01 -3.24 18.11
N ALA A 149 4.28 -2.60 19.03
CA ALA A 149 4.10 -3.15 20.39
C ALA A 149 3.34 -4.48 20.38
N GLU A 150 2.33 -4.62 19.52
CA GLU A 150 1.60 -5.87 19.33
C GLU A 150 2.48 -6.98 18.71
N PHE A 151 3.37 -6.65 17.76
CA PHE A 151 4.34 -7.61 17.23
C PHE A 151 5.18 -8.23 18.36
N LEU A 152 5.67 -7.38 19.29
CA LEU A 152 6.41 -7.86 20.45
C LEU A 152 5.55 -8.69 21.42
N ARG A 153 4.25 -8.36 21.57
CA ARG A 153 3.32 -9.11 22.42
C ARG A 153 3.04 -10.50 21.86
N VAL A 154 2.81 -10.60 20.55
CA VAL A 154 2.47 -11.89 19.92
C VAL A 154 3.69 -12.76 19.63
N LEU A 155 4.91 -12.21 19.69
CA LEU A 155 6.14 -12.99 19.58
C LEU A 155 6.37 -13.84 20.82
N ARG A 156 6.82 -15.07 20.60
CA ARG A 156 7.38 -15.93 21.65
C ARG A 156 8.73 -15.40 22.14
N PRO A 157 9.12 -15.69 23.38
CA PRO A 157 10.47 -15.43 23.83
C PRO A 157 11.50 -16.07 22.88
N GLY A 158 12.47 -15.29 22.41
CA GLY A 158 13.46 -15.73 21.43
C GLY A 158 12.99 -15.67 19.97
N GLY A 159 11.77 -15.23 19.70
CA GLY A 159 11.27 -14.98 18.35
C GLY A 159 11.84 -13.70 17.74
N VAL A 160 11.69 -13.55 16.44
CA VAL A 160 12.22 -12.42 15.67
C VAL A 160 11.09 -11.67 14.97
N THR A 161 11.14 -10.34 15.00
CA THR A 161 10.28 -9.51 14.15
C THR A 161 11.12 -8.70 13.17
N VAL A 162 10.68 -8.69 11.91
CA VAL A 162 11.22 -7.85 10.86
C VAL A 162 10.12 -6.95 10.33
N PHE A 163 10.33 -5.66 10.35
CA PHE A 163 9.37 -4.72 9.81
C PHE A 163 10.05 -3.52 9.16
N GLN A 164 9.38 -2.96 8.18
CA GLN A 164 9.84 -1.77 7.49
C GLN A 164 9.11 -0.54 8.01
N VAL A 165 9.88 0.49 8.32
CA VAL A 165 9.37 1.84 8.59
C VAL A 165 10.11 2.84 7.70
N PRO A 166 9.50 3.96 7.33
CA PRO A 166 10.18 4.99 6.58
C PRO A 166 11.45 5.46 7.34
N TRP A 167 12.59 5.39 6.68
CA TRP A 167 13.84 5.95 7.18
C TRP A 167 14.09 7.27 6.46
N GLY A 168 14.19 8.34 7.22
CA GLY A 168 14.61 9.63 6.71
C GLY A 168 14.03 10.77 7.53
N LEU A 169 14.89 11.63 8.03
CA LEU A 169 14.56 12.88 8.71
C LEU A 169 14.05 13.97 7.75
N GLU A 170 13.83 13.66 6.49
CA GLU A 170 13.18 14.54 5.51
C GLU A 170 11.74 14.11 5.15
N ILE A 171 11.05 13.40 6.04
CA ILE A 171 9.64 13.72 6.17
C ILE A 171 9.64 15.04 6.95
N LYS A 172 9.83 16.16 6.25
CA LYS A 172 9.07 17.34 6.64
C LYS A 172 7.66 16.82 6.74
N PRO A 173 7.01 16.81 7.93
CA PRO A 173 5.61 16.46 7.98
C PRO A 173 5.00 17.30 6.87
N ALA A 174 4.32 16.67 5.93
CA ALA A 174 3.41 17.40 5.07
C ALA A 174 2.65 18.24 6.07
N ALA A 175 2.91 19.54 6.12
CA ALA A 175 2.41 20.41 7.16
C ALA A 175 0.96 20.03 7.25
N ASP A 176 0.52 19.45 8.41
CA ASP A 176 -0.81 18.89 8.53
C ASP A 176 -1.74 19.99 8.13
N LEU A 177 -2.14 19.97 6.87
CA LEU A 177 -3.03 20.98 6.36
C LEU A 177 -4.33 20.77 7.13
N PRO A 178 -4.87 21.79 7.78
CA PRO A 178 -6.08 21.65 8.56
C PRO A 178 -7.22 21.10 7.69
N ASP A 179 -8.19 20.42 8.26
CA ASP A 179 -9.28 19.73 7.53
C ASP A 179 -9.96 20.61 6.46
N GLY A 180 -9.98 21.92 6.62
CA GLY A 180 -10.49 22.87 5.62
C GLY A 180 -9.54 23.21 4.46
N ALA A 181 -8.32 22.70 4.46
CA ALA A 181 -7.32 23.01 3.42
C ALA A 181 -7.54 22.23 2.11
N TRP A 182 -8.34 21.18 2.11
CA TRP A 182 -8.54 20.26 0.98
C TRP A 182 -9.65 20.69 0.02
N SER A 183 -9.74 21.99 -0.27
CA SER A 183 -10.71 22.53 -1.23
C SER A 183 -9.99 23.06 -2.46
N ALA A 184 -10.24 22.46 -3.62
CA ALA A 184 -9.66 22.83 -4.89
C ALA A 184 -10.73 23.00 -5.96
N ARG A 185 -10.48 23.86 -6.94
CA ARG A 185 -11.13 23.84 -8.26
C ARG A 185 -10.12 23.36 -9.27
N LEU A 186 -10.51 22.35 -10.06
CA LEU A 186 -9.69 21.77 -11.10
C LEU A 186 -10.32 22.12 -12.46
N GLU A 187 -9.51 22.60 -13.38
CA GLU A 187 -9.90 22.84 -14.75
C GLU A 187 -8.91 22.11 -15.65
N VAL A 188 -9.44 21.20 -16.47
CA VAL A 188 -8.62 20.44 -17.43
C VAL A 188 -8.47 21.26 -18.68
N GLU A 189 -7.22 21.49 -19.06
CA GLU A 189 -6.83 22.21 -20.29
C GLU A 189 -6.30 21.20 -21.31
N ASP A 190 -6.54 21.47 -22.58
CA ASP A 190 -5.92 20.76 -23.71
C ASP A 190 -6.07 19.23 -23.69
N ILE A 191 -7.24 18.73 -23.28
CA ILE A 191 -7.54 17.30 -23.42
C ILE A 191 -7.91 16.98 -24.87
N PRO A 192 -7.26 15.98 -25.53
CA PRO A 192 -7.65 15.58 -26.87
C PRO A 192 -9.09 15.05 -26.91
N GLU A 193 -9.83 15.34 -27.98
CA GLU A 193 -11.21 14.84 -28.18
C GLU A 193 -11.28 13.30 -28.20
N ARG A 194 -10.18 12.65 -28.60
CA ARG A 194 -10.05 11.18 -28.61
C ARG A 194 -8.74 10.79 -27.95
N LEU A 195 -8.82 9.80 -27.08
CA LEU A 195 -7.69 9.19 -26.41
C LEU A 195 -7.57 7.74 -26.87
N GLU A 196 -6.38 7.33 -27.28
CA GLU A 196 -6.13 5.93 -27.63
C GLU A 196 -5.83 5.11 -26.38
N ALA A 197 -6.42 3.90 -26.30
CA ALA A 197 -6.22 3.02 -25.18
C ALA A 197 -4.75 2.63 -25.03
N LYS A 198 -4.23 2.70 -23.80
CA LYS A 198 -2.84 2.40 -23.43
C LYS A 198 -1.76 3.36 -23.94
N GLU A 199 -2.10 4.43 -24.60
CA GLU A 199 -1.16 5.49 -24.96
C GLU A 199 -1.15 6.58 -23.87
N ALA A 200 0.03 6.91 -23.34
CA ALA A 200 0.16 7.93 -22.31
C ALA A 200 0.10 9.33 -22.94
N VAL A 201 -0.89 10.12 -22.52
CA VAL A 201 -1.14 11.46 -23.04
C VAL A 201 -0.90 12.49 -21.94
N PRO A 202 -0.09 13.56 -22.19
CA PRO A 202 0.04 14.66 -21.24
C PRO A 202 -1.23 15.52 -21.26
N VAL A 203 -1.77 15.81 -20.08
CA VAL A 203 -2.93 16.68 -19.89
C VAL A 203 -2.58 17.75 -18.89
N SER A 204 -2.77 19.02 -19.25
CA SER A 204 -2.60 20.14 -18.34
C SER A 204 -3.84 20.32 -17.47
N VAL A 205 -3.62 20.46 -16.17
CA VAL A 205 -4.69 20.72 -15.20
C VAL A 205 -4.35 21.99 -14.44
N ARG A 206 -5.21 23.00 -14.58
CA ARG A 206 -5.17 24.19 -13.74
C ARG A 206 -5.80 23.88 -12.40
N VAL A 207 -5.08 24.23 -11.34
CA VAL A 207 -5.46 23.94 -9.96
C VAL A 207 -5.58 25.25 -9.22
N ARG A 208 -6.79 25.57 -8.74
CA ARG A 208 -7.03 26.74 -7.90
C ARG A 208 -7.26 26.31 -6.46
N ASN A 209 -6.51 26.90 -5.55
CA ASN A 209 -6.72 26.72 -4.12
C ASN A 209 -8.02 27.43 -3.69
N ALA A 210 -9.06 26.67 -3.44
CA ALA A 210 -10.35 27.18 -2.96
C ALA A 210 -10.47 27.16 -1.43
N SER A 211 -9.40 26.78 -0.72
CA SER A 211 -9.33 26.78 0.74
C SER A 211 -8.92 28.14 1.30
N ALA A 212 -9.03 28.30 2.62
CA ALA A 212 -8.55 29.48 3.34
C ALA A 212 -7.08 29.41 3.75
N VAL A 213 -6.35 28.36 3.36
CA VAL A 213 -4.98 28.06 3.80
C VAL A 213 -4.04 28.02 2.61
N THR A 214 -2.84 28.60 2.74
CA THR A 214 -1.79 28.47 1.72
C THR A 214 -1.33 27.01 1.63
N TRP A 215 -1.26 26.49 0.42
CA TRP A 215 -0.68 25.18 0.13
C TRP A 215 0.82 25.33 -0.13
N PRO A 216 1.68 24.88 0.77
CA PRO A 216 3.10 24.93 0.53
C PRO A 216 3.50 23.83 -0.48
N HIS A 217 4.41 24.14 -1.40
CA HIS A 217 4.94 23.15 -2.36
C HIS A 217 5.68 21.99 -1.68
N THR A 218 6.12 22.22 -0.44
CA THR A 218 6.73 21.19 0.41
C THR A 218 5.72 20.24 1.03
N ALA A 219 4.42 20.59 1.04
CA ALA A 219 3.35 19.65 1.38
C ALA A 219 3.17 18.64 0.25
N THR A 220 2.84 17.38 0.59
CA THR A 220 2.62 16.33 -0.40
C THR A 220 1.26 16.50 -1.09
N ILE A 221 0.99 17.69 -1.67
CA ILE A 221 -0.24 17.94 -2.43
C ILE A 221 -0.02 17.47 -3.86
N ARG A 222 -0.84 16.52 -4.29
CA ARG A 222 -0.80 15.96 -5.63
C ARG A 222 -2.18 16.00 -6.26
N VAL A 223 -2.22 16.30 -7.54
CA VAL A 223 -3.40 16.12 -8.39
C VAL A 223 -3.26 14.77 -9.07
N GLY A 224 -4.33 14.01 -9.09
CA GLY A 224 -4.36 12.69 -9.74
C GLY A 224 -5.66 12.49 -10.48
N ASN A 225 -5.74 11.42 -11.29
CA ASN A 225 -6.95 11.03 -11.98
C ASN A 225 -7.31 9.57 -11.70
N HIS A 226 -8.60 9.30 -11.86
CA HIS A 226 -9.18 7.96 -11.91
C HIS A 226 -9.95 7.80 -13.21
N TRP A 227 -10.00 6.58 -13.72
CA TRP A 227 -10.89 6.25 -14.83
C TRP A 227 -12.16 5.60 -14.31
N LEU A 228 -13.29 6.08 -14.78
CA LEU A 228 -14.61 5.57 -14.43
C LEU A 228 -15.29 4.98 -15.67
N ASP A 229 -16.09 3.93 -15.47
CA ASP A 229 -16.99 3.43 -16.51
C ASP A 229 -18.21 4.36 -16.69
N ARG A 230 -19.08 4.03 -17.65
CA ARG A 230 -20.30 4.80 -17.93
C ARG A 230 -21.29 4.83 -16.75
N ASN A 231 -21.12 3.96 -15.78
CA ASN A 231 -21.96 3.86 -14.58
C ASN A 231 -21.28 4.55 -13.37
N GLY A 232 -20.14 5.22 -13.58
CA GLY A 232 -19.38 5.90 -12.52
C GLY A 232 -18.59 4.95 -11.62
N ARG A 233 -18.36 3.70 -12.02
CA ARG A 233 -17.52 2.77 -11.28
C ARG A 233 -16.06 2.95 -11.67
N THR A 234 -15.16 2.95 -10.69
CA THR A 234 -13.72 3.06 -10.92
C THR A 234 -13.22 1.84 -11.71
N VAL A 235 -12.62 2.10 -12.86
CA VAL A 235 -11.97 1.10 -13.71
C VAL A 235 -10.46 1.09 -13.46
N VAL A 236 -9.87 2.28 -13.33
CA VAL A 236 -8.46 2.46 -12.94
C VAL A 236 -8.40 3.51 -11.85
N GLN A 237 -7.86 3.13 -10.72
CA GLN A 237 -7.58 4.04 -9.61
C GLN A 237 -6.11 4.47 -9.67
N ASP A 238 -5.85 5.77 -9.49
CA ASP A 238 -4.49 6.33 -9.49
C ASP A 238 -3.69 6.06 -10.78
N ASP A 239 -4.27 6.44 -11.92
CA ASP A 239 -3.56 6.33 -13.20
C ASP A 239 -2.34 7.27 -13.27
N ALA A 240 -2.52 8.56 -12.96
CA ALA A 240 -1.43 9.53 -12.93
C ALA A 240 -1.49 10.43 -11.69
N ARG A 241 -0.34 10.94 -11.25
CA ARG A 241 -0.23 11.93 -10.17
C ARG A 241 0.86 12.94 -10.47
N ALA A 242 0.59 14.24 -10.23
CA ALA A 242 1.57 15.32 -10.30
C ALA A 242 1.52 16.18 -9.03
N ALA A 243 2.67 16.57 -8.52
CA ALA A 243 2.79 17.48 -7.39
C ALA A 243 2.69 18.95 -7.85
N ILE A 244 2.18 19.83 -6.96
CA ILE A 244 2.31 21.26 -7.17
C ILE A 244 3.80 21.67 -7.05
N SER A 245 4.25 22.59 -7.88
CA SER A 245 5.67 22.99 -7.94
C SER A 245 5.99 24.27 -7.20
N ARG A 246 4.99 24.96 -6.65
CA ARG A 246 5.12 26.22 -5.90
C ARG A 246 4.04 26.33 -4.84
N ASP A 247 4.23 27.25 -3.88
CA ASP A 247 3.21 27.59 -2.91
C ASP A 247 1.99 28.20 -3.59
N VAL A 248 0.79 27.81 -3.15
CA VAL A 248 -0.47 28.31 -3.70
C VAL A 248 -1.28 28.95 -2.59
N ALA A 249 -1.31 30.27 -2.53
CA ALA A 249 -2.10 31.02 -1.57
C ALA A 249 -3.61 30.78 -1.77
N PRO A 250 -4.47 31.08 -0.77
CA PRO A 250 -5.92 31.09 -0.92
C PRO A 250 -6.35 31.88 -2.16
N GLY A 251 -7.16 31.27 -3.02
CA GLY A 251 -7.59 31.85 -4.30
C GLY A 251 -6.53 31.85 -5.41
N GLY A 252 -5.28 31.49 -5.10
CA GLY A 252 -4.19 31.37 -6.07
C GLY A 252 -4.33 30.13 -6.96
N GLU A 253 -3.58 30.12 -8.07
CA GLU A 253 -3.64 29.07 -9.08
C GLU A 253 -2.24 28.54 -9.40
N THR A 254 -2.16 27.27 -9.81
CA THR A 254 -0.97 26.63 -10.38
C THR A 254 -1.42 25.65 -11.45
N SER A 255 -0.52 25.23 -12.33
CA SER A 255 -0.80 24.17 -13.30
C SER A 255 0.09 22.97 -13.05
N VAL A 256 -0.44 21.78 -13.30
CA VAL A 256 0.28 20.51 -13.27
C VAL A 256 0.04 19.75 -14.56
N ILE A 257 0.99 18.94 -14.97
CA ILE A 257 0.83 18.05 -16.12
C ILE A 257 0.69 16.62 -15.63
N LEU A 258 -0.45 16.00 -15.91
CA LEU A 258 -0.72 14.59 -15.68
C LEU A 258 -0.42 13.81 -16.98
N ARG A 259 0.30 12.70 -16.88
CA ARG A 259 0.44 11.74 -17.98
C ARG A 259 -0.60 10.63 -17.78
N ILE A 260 -1.79 10.84 -18.33
CA ILE A 260 -2.91 9.92 -18.20
C ILE A 260 -2.81 8.80 -19.23
N THR A 261 -3.21 7.58 -18.85
CA THR A 261 -3.20 6.40 -19.74
C THR A 261 -4.60 5.79 -19.79
N PRO A 262 -5.37 6.00 -20.87
CA PRO A 262 -6.71 5.47 -21.00
C PRO A 262 -6.71 3.93 -20.90
N PRO A 263 -7.60 3.31 -20.12
CA PRO A 263 -7.76 1.86 -20.10
C PRO A 263 -8.32 1.33 -21.44
N ARG A 264 -8.35 0.00 -21.59
CA ARG A 264 -8.95 -0.66 -22.76
C ARG A 264 -10.47 -0.58 -22.75
#